data_b28a861ae11ea17773ea21b5e34c3c6a
#
_entry.id   b28a861ae11ea17773ea21b5e34c3c6a
#
_cell.length_a   1.000
_cell.length_b   1.000
_cell.length_c   1.000
_cell.angle_alpha   90.00
_cell.angle_beta   90.00
_cell.angle_gamma   90.00
#
_symmetry.space_group_name_H-M   'P 1'
#
loop_
_entity.id
_entity.type
_entity.pdbx_description
1 polymer ?
#
loop_
_entity_poly.entity_id
_entity_poly.type
_entity_poly.pdbx_seq_one_letter_code
_entity_poly.pdbx_strand_id
1 'polypeptide(L)'
;TPWKMMGRMHDKYLIADGSIYILGGRNTYNYFLGDFEKYKNYDRDVLVICENPQKENSVSQLLDYFENIWKQDDCAYFHEDKKLADKASVKKAALRMEEEYKEYAAEYKECIFDSDYTDETFETEKITLVSNPIHTGAKEPVVWYTLGELMKNAKERVKIHTPYIICNEMMYNTWADVAKNVSEFSVMTNSAANNGNPFGSADYALNRDKIVDTGIDIWEYEGGFSYHGKSILIDDNLSVIGSFNMDMRSAYLDTELMLVIRSSEINKQLEEGLMTYEKMS
;
A
#
# COMPACT_ATOMS: atom_id res chain seq x y z
N THR A 1 -25.37 13.36 0.85
CA THR A 1 -24.36 14.35 1.28
C THR A 1 -23.11 14.20 0.43
N PRO A 2 -22.44 15.30 -0.01
CA PRO A 2 -21.27 15.23 -0.90
C PRO A 2 -20.15 14.33 -0.38
N TRP A 3 -19.97 14.24 0.92
CA TRP A 3 -18.96 13.42 1.58
C TRP A 3 -19.08 11.91 1.32
N LYS A 4 -20.31 11.40 1.10
CA LYS A 4 -20.53 9.98 0.75
C LYS A 4 -19.97 9.61 -0.63
N MET A 5 -19.76 10.59 -1.49
CA MET A 5 -19.21 10.39 -2.84
C MET A 5 -17.68 10.50 -2.89
N MET A 6 -17.03 10.90 -1.81
CA MET A 6 -15.59 11.16 -1.79
C MET A 6 -14.77 9.98 -1.28
N GLY A 7 -15.35 9.06 -0.51
CA GLY A 7 -14.69 7.83 -0.05
C GLY A 7 -14.48 6.86 -1.20
N ARG A 8 -13.38 6.12 -1.16
CA ARG A 8 -13.03 5.08 -2.13
C ARG A 8 -12.72 3.78 -1.41
N MET A 9 -12.93 2.68 -2.12
CA MET A 9 -12.25 1.45 -1.81
C MET A 9 -10.80 1.61 -2.33
N HIS A 10 -9.85 1.76 -1.40
CA HIS A 10 -8.46 2.06 -1.75
C HIS A 10 -7.51 0.89 -1.45
N ASP A 11 -7.99 -0.16 -0.86
CA ASP A 11 -7.27 -1.41 -0.59
C ASP A 11 -6.92 -2.15 -1.88
N LYS A 12 -5.74 -2.77 -1.91
CA LYS A 12 -5.23 -3.55 -3.02
C LYS A 12 -4.68 -4.86 -2.48
N TYR A 13 -5.38 -5.94 -2.80
CA TYR A 13 -4.97 -7.29 -2.42
C TYR A 13 -5.51 -8.32 -3.39
N LEU A 14 -4.86 -9.48 -3.39
CA LEU A 14 -5.29 -10.68 -4.10
C LEU A 14 -5.11 -11.85 -3.15
N ILE A 15 -6.15 -12.66 -2.98
CA ILE A 15 -6.13 -13.87 -2.15
C ILE A 15 -6.25 -15.09 -3.05
N ALA A 16 -5.40 -16.09 -2.84
CA ALA A 16 -5.46 -17.38 -3.53
C ALA A 16 -5.61 -18.52 -2.53
N ASP A 17 -6.55 -19.41 -2.81
CA ASP A 17 -6.81 -20.68 -2.11
C ASP A 17 -6.95 -20.56 -0.57
N GLY A 18 -7.24 -19.37 -0.06
CA GLY A 18 -7.38 -19.10 1.38
C GLY A 18 -6.13 -19.34 2.22
N SER A 19 -4.96 -19.38 1.58
CA SER A 19 -3.67 -19.62 2.24
C SER A 19 -2.57 -18.66 1.79
N ILE A 20 -2.72 -18.01 0.67
CA ILE A 20 -1.75 -17.08 0.09
C ILE A 20 -2.43 -15.77 -0.24
N TYR A 21 -1.75 -14.64 0.01
CA TYR A 21 -2.21 -13.36 -0.50
C TYR A 21 -1.05 -12.42 -0.81
N ILE A 22 -1.31 -11.49 -1.72
CA ILE A 22 -0.49 -10.30 -1.96
C ILE A 22 -1.29 -9.09 -1.51
N LEU A 23 -0.65 -8.18 -0.76
CA LEU A 23 -1.25 -6.93 -0.31
C LEU A 23 -0.20 -5.81 -0.38
N GLY A 24 -0.61 -4.62 -0.82
CA GLY A 24 0.28 -3.47 -0.89
C GLY A 24 -0.37 -2.19 -1.38
N GLY A 25 0.43 -1.32 -1.98
CA GLY A 25 0.00 -0.04 -2.53
C GLY A 25 -0.33 -0.06 -4.02
N ARG A 26 0.03 -1.14 -4.73
CA ARG A 26 0.03 -1.22 -6.19
C ARG A 26 -1.38 -1.22 -6.79
N ASN A 27 -1.65 -0.26 -7.66
CA ASN A 27 -2.89 -0.26 -8.44
C ASN A 27 -2.81 -1.22 -9.63
N THR A 28 -3.95 -1.82 -9.99
CA THR A 28 -4.09 -2.62 -11.22
C THR A 28 -4.20 -1.72 -12.45
N TYR A 29 -3.17 -0.96 -12.72
CA TYR A 29 -3.08 -0.05 -13.86
C TYR A 29 -1.71 -0.18 -14.52
N ASN A 30 -1.64 -0.02 -15.85
CA ASN A 30 -0.45 -0.31 -16.63
C ASN A 30 0.84 0.29 -16.08
N TYR A 31 0.82 1.53 -15.61
CA TYR A 31 2.02 2.20 -15.05
C TYR A 31 2.55 1.59 -13.76
N PHE A 32 1.81 0.67 -13.15
CA PHE A 32 2.23 -0.06 -11.95
C PHE A 32 2.68 -1.50 -12.24
N LEU A 33 2.24 -2.08 -13.38
CA LEU A 33 2.37 -3.50 -13.68
C LEU A 33 3.33 -3.82 -14.82
N GLY A 34 3.93 -2.82 -15.47
CA GLY A 34 4.80 -3.04 -16.60
C GLY A 34 6.08 -2.23 -16.55
N ASP A 35 7.01 -2.57 -17.43
CA ASP A 35 8.24 -1.82 -17.66
C ASP A 35 8.02 -0.77 -18.75
N PHE A 36 7.46 0.36 -18.35
CA PHE A 36 7.28 1.49 -19.24
C PHE A 36 8.46 2.46 -19.13
N GLU A 37 9.19 2.67 -20.21
CA GLU A 37 10.35 3.57 -20.25
C GLU A 37 9.99 5.05 -20.00
N LYS A 38 8.76 5.47 -20.32
CA LYS A 38 8.35 6.88 -20.27
C LYS A 38 7.58 7.27 -19.03
N TYR A 39 6.91 6.34 -18.40
CA TYR A 39 6.11 6.59 -17.21
C TYR A 39 5.93 5.32 -16.40
N LYS A 40 6.30 5.36 -15.14
CA LYS A 40 6.24 4.24 -14.20
C LYS A 40 5.95 4.76 -12.80
N ASN A 41 5.24 3.95 -12.00
CA ASN A 41 5.14 4.18 -10.56
C ASN A 41 5.85 3.03 -9.83
N TYR A 42 6.76 3.36 -8.94
CA TYR A 42 7.34 2.38 -8.04
C TYR A 42 6.41 2.17 -6.84
N ASP A 43 6.09 0.93 -6.57
CA ASP A 43 5.23 0.58 -5.44
C ASP A 43 5.80 -0.62 -4.69
N ARG A 44 5.17 -0.97 -3.57
CA ARG A 44 5.57 -2.07 -2.72
C ARG A 44 4.38 -2.92 -2.35
N ASP A 45 4.55 -4.23 -2.49
CA ASP A 45 3.60 -5.24 -2.07
C ASP A 45 4.31 -6.29 -1.22
N VAL A 46 3.55 -7.05 -0.45
CA VAL A 46 4.02 -8.16 0.37
C VAL A 46 3.30 -9.42 -0.08
N LEU A 47 4.06 -10.48 -0.35
CA LEU A 47 3.55 -11.84 -0.49
C LEU A 47 3.52 -12.48 0.90
N VAL A 48 2.38 -13.00 1.29
CA VAL A 48 2.20 -13.75 2.53
C VAL A 48 1.71 -15.14 2.22
N ILE A 49 2.40 -16.14 2.76
CA ILE A 49 2.07 -17.56 2.66
C ILE A 49 1.75 -18.06 4.07
N CYS A 50 0.60 -18.70 4.25
CA CYS A 50 0.17 -19.26 5.50
C CYS A 50 0.18 -20.80 5.42
N GLU A 51 1.10 -21.42 6.09
CA GLU A 51 1.19 -22.89 6.13
C GLU A 51 0.09 -23.54 6.96
N ASN A 52 -0.51 -22.79 7.88
CA ASN A 52 -1.56 -23.33 8.77
C ASN A 52 -2.80 -22.43 8.81
N PRO A 53 -3.65 -22.47 7.77
CA PRO A 53 -4.84 -21.61 7.65
C PRO A 53 -5.92 -21.90 8.70
N GLN A 54 -5.81 -22.97 9.49
CA GLN A 54 -6.76 -23.33 10.54
C GLN A 54 -6.65 -22.46 11.80
N LYS A 55 -5.56 -21.71 11.96
CA LYS A 55 -5.35 -20.79 13.09
C LYS A 55 -5.75 -19.39 12.71
N GLU A 56 -6.16 -18.60 13.70
CA GLU A 56 -6.33 -17.15 13.54
C GLU A 56 -4.99 -16.51 13.14
N ASN A 57 -4.98 -15.91 11.95
CA ASN A 57 -3.80 -15.31 11.35
C ASN A 57 -4.23 -14.18 10.38
N SER A 58 -3.26 -13.54 9.73
CA SER A 58 -3.55 -12.43 8.80
C SER A 58 -4.33 -12.85 7.55
N VAL A 59 -4.25 -14.11 7.12
CA VAL A 59 -5.06 -14.64 6.01
C VAL A 59 -6.53 -14.70 6.41
N SER A 60 -6.84 -15.27 7.60
CA SER A 60 -8.21 -15.30 8.11
C SER A 60 -8.78 -13.90 8.32
N GLN A 61 -7.97 -12.98 8.84
CA GLN A 61 -8.38 -11.57 8.99
C GLN A 61 -8.71 -10.92 7.65
N LEU A 62 -7.91 -11.18 6.61
CA LEU A 62 -8.15 -10.64 5.26
C LEU A 62 -9.36 -11.28 4.59
N LEU A 63 -9.60 -12.58 4.79
CA LEU A 63 -10.80 -13.27 4.31
C LEU A 63 -12.06 -12.70 4.97
N ASP A 64 -12.06 -12.51 6.28
CA ASP A 64 -13.17 -11.88 7.01
C ASP A 64 -13.42 -10.45 6.52
N TYR A 65 -12.36 -9.69 6.27
CA TYR A 65 -12.46 -8.35 5.69
C TYR A 65 -13.11 -8.39 4.31
N PHE A 66 -12.65 -9.28 3.41
CA PHE A 66 -13.22 -9.46 2.08
C PHE A 66 -14.70 -9.85 2.14
N GLU A 67 -15.06 -10.82 2.99
CA GLU A 67 -16.45 -11.24 3.15
C GLU A 67 -17.36 -10.10 3.65
N ASN A 68 -16.83 -9.24 4.54
CA ASN A 68 -17.59 -8.10 5.04
C ASN A 68 -17.79 -7.03 3.95
N ILE A 69 -16.82 -6.82 3.06
CA ILE A 69 -17.01 -5.97 1.86
C ILE A 69 -18.04 -6.63 0.93
N TRP A 70 -17.91 -7.92 0.66
CA TRP A 70 -18.80 -8.65 -0.26
C TRP A 70 -20.26 -8.63 0.18
N LYS A 71 -20.52 -8.57 1.49
CA LYS A 71 -21.87 -8.50 2.07
C LYS A 71 -22.50 -7.09 2.02
N GLN A 72 -21.78 -6.07 1.54
CA GLN A 72 -22.35 -4.73 1.42
C GLN A 72 -23.46 -4.70 0.35
N ASP A 73 -24.48 -3.87 0.58
CA ASP A 73 -25.63 -3.72 -0.34
C ASP A 73 -25.21 -3.23 -1.73
N ASP A 74 -24.06 -2.54 -1.82
CA ASP A 74 -23.49 -2.04 -3.08
C ASP A 74 -22.74 -3.11 -3.87
N CYS A 75 -22.52 -4.30 -3.31
CA CYS A 75 -21.90 -5.43 -3.99
C CYS A 75 -22.92 -6.31 -4.68
N ALA A 76 -22.70 -6.64 -5.93
CA ALA A 76 -23.57 -7.52 -6.70
C ALA A 76 -22.74 -8.46 -7.59
N TYR A 77 -23.30 -9.65 -7.85
CA TYR A 77 -22.72 -10.53 -8.83
C TYR A 77 -22.73 -9.92 -10.22
N PHE A 78 -21.62 -10.08 -10.94
CA PHE A 78 -21.58 -9.74 -12.35
C PHE A 78 -22.59 -10.59 -13.13
N HIS A 79 -23.44 -9.95 -13.91
CA HIS A 79 -24.38 -10.66 -14.76
C HIS A 79 -23.72 -11.04 -16.08
N GLU A 80 -23.60 -12.33 -16.34
CA GLU A 80 -23.21 -12.82 -17.66
C GLU A 80 -24.23 -12.39 -18.72
N ASP A 81 -23.85 -11.47 -19.59
CA ASP A 81 -24.62 -11.14 -20.78
C ASP A 81 -24.04 -11.93 -21.98
N LYS A 82 -24.64 -13.09 -22.27
CA LYS A 82 -24.26 -13.91 -23.42
C LYS A 82 -24.29 -13.13 -24.73
N LYS A 83 -25.23 -12.17 -24.88
CA LYS A 83 -25.31 -11.33 -26.07
C LYS A 83 -24.13 -10.37 -26.16
N LEU A 84 -23.59 -9.92 -25.05
CA LEU A 84 -22.38 -9.10 -25.01
C LEU A 84 -21.15 -9.92 -25.42
N ALA A 85 -21.03 -11.14 -24.89
CA ALA A 85 -19.95 -12.05 -25.24
C ALA A 85 -19.94 -12.42 -26.73
N ASP A 86 -21.10 -12.43 -27.39
CA ASP A 86 -21.22 -12.72 -28.81
C ASP A 86 -20.89 -11.55 -29.74
N LYS A 87 -20.74 -10.34 -29.23
CA LYS A 87 -20.37 -9.18 -30.05
C LYS A 87 -18.98 -9.36 -30.67
N ALA A 88 -18.87 -9.05 -31.96
CA ALA A 88 -17.60 -9.16 -32.70
C ALA A 88 -16.44 -8.37 -32.03
N SER A 89 -16.74 -7.20 -31.45
CA SER A 89 -15.74 -6.40 -30.77
C SER A 89 -15.22 -7.07 -29.49
N VAL A 90 -16.09 -7.77 -28.74
CA VAL A 90 -15.70 -8.50 -27.52
C VAL A 90 -14.87 -9.73 -27.89
N LYS A 91 -15.29 -10.51 -28.90
CA LYS A 91 -14.52 -11.64 -29.41
C LYS A 91 -13.13 -11.22 -29.90
N LYS A 92 -13.05 -10.10 -30.63
CA LYS A 92 -11.76 -9.55 -31.08
C LYS A 92 -10.87 -9.13 -29.88
N ALA A 93 -11.44 -8.49 -28.87
CA ALA A 93 -10.70 -8.11 -27.67
C ALA A 93 -10.19 -9.34 -26.90
N ALA A 94 -11.01 -10.38 -26.76
CA ALA A 94 -10.63 -11.64 -26.09
C ALA A 94 -9.46 -12.33 -26.82
N LEU A 95 -9.54 -12.43 -28.16
CA LEU A 95 -8.43 -13.01 -28.96
C LEU A 95 -7.13 -12.21 -28.77
N ARG A 96 -7.21 -10.88 -28.81
CA ARG A 96 -6.03 -10.05 -28.58
C ARG A 96 -5.43 -10.28 -27.20
N MET A 97 -6.26 -10.32 -26.15
CA MET A 97 -5.78 -10.59 -24.78
C MET A 97 -5.15 -11.99 -24.66
N GLU A 98 -5.68 -12.98 -25.38
CA GLU A 98 -5.10 -14.32 -25.40
C GLU A 98 -3.73 -14.35 -26.11
N GLU A 99 -3.57 -13.60 -27.20
CA GLU A 99 -2.30 -13.47 -27.89
C GLU A 99 -1.26 -12.73 -27.03
N GLU A 100 -1.64 -11.58 -26.45
CA GLU A 100 -0.81 -10.83 -25.52
C GLU A 100 -0.38 -11.70 -24.31
N TYR A 101 -1.30 -12.49 -23.74
CA TYR A 101 -0.98 -13.41 -22.64
C TYR A 101 0.05 -14.48 -23.06
N LYS A 102 -0.07 -15.04 -24.27
CA LYS A 102 0.89 -16.04 -24.78
C LYS A 102 2.28 -15.45 -24.96
N GLU A 103 2.37 -14.22 -25.45
CA GLU A 103 3.63 -13.50 -25.56
C GLU A 103 4.26 -13.25 -24.19
N TYR A 104 3.48 -12.71 -23.23
CA TYR A 104 3.93 -12.51 -21.86
C TYR A 104 4.34 -13.81 -21.16
N ALA A 105 3.54 -14.85 -21.29
CA ALA A 105 3.84 -16.15 -20.70
C ALA A 105 5.11 -16.80 -21.26
N ALA A 106 5.45 -16.52 -22.51
CA ALA A 106 6.69 -16.98 -23.12
C ALA A 106 7.89 -16.14 -22.68
N GLU A 107 7.74 -14.82 -22.60
CA GLU A 107 8.79 -13.89 -22.18
C GLU A 107 9.15 -14.06 -20.69
N TYR A 108 8.14 -14.21 -19.83
CA TYR A 108 8.29 -14.32 -18.38
C TYR A 108 8.07 -15.75 -17.84
N LYS A 109 8.35 -16.75 -18.69
CA LYS A 109 8.09 -18.16 -18.37
C LYS A 109 8.69 -18.59 -17.03
N GLU A 110 9.93 -18.22 -16.78
CA GLU A 110 10.67 -18.56 -15.56
C GLU A 110 9.95 -17.99 -14.32
N CYS A 111 9.58 -16.71 -14.35
CA CYS A 111 8.86 -16.07 -13.25
C CYS A 111 7.44 -16.62 -13.05
N ILE A 112 6.73 -16.98 -14.13
CA ILE A 112 5.32 -17.40 -14.04
C ILE A 112 5.18 -18.88 -13.68
N PHE A 113 6.05 -19.76 -14.19
CA PHE A 113 5.86 -21.20 -14.12
C PHE A 113 6.99 -21.97 -13.44
N ASP A 114 8.20 -21.42 -13.46
CA ASP A 114 9.39 -22.18 -13.05
C ASP A 114 9.96 -21.66 -11.70
N SER A 115 9.46 -20.54 -11.17
CA SER A 115 9.92 -20.00 -9.87
C SER A 115 9.04 -20.50 -8.72
N ASP A 116 9.69 -20.95 -7.66
CA ASP A 116 9.03 -21.22 -6.39
C ASP A 116 9.24 -20.03 -5.45
N TYR A 117 8.25 -19.18 -5.35
CA TYR A 117 8.30 -17.97 -4.50
C TYR A 117 8.31 -18.30 -3.00
N THR A 118 8.08 -19.54 -2.58
CA THR A 118 8.17 -19.93 -1.18
C THR A 118 9.60 -19.88 -0.67
N ASP A 119 10.57 -20.16 -1.55
CA ASP A 119 12.00 -20.13 -1.23
C ASP A 119 12.52 -18.70 -0.92
N GLU A 120 11.77 -17.67 -1.33
CA GLU A 120 12.10 -16.24 -1.10
C GLU A 120 11.39 -15.66 0.11
N THR A 121 10.64 -16.45 0.88
CA THR A 121 9.91 -15.99 2.05
C THR A 121 10.69 -16.20 3.34
N PHE A 122 10.34 -15.45 4.37
CA PHE A 122 10.90 -15.55 5.72
C PHE A 122 9.81 -15.89 6.72
N GLU A 123 10.14 -16.73 7.69
CA GLU A 123 9.26 -16.91 8.85
C GLU A 123 9.09 -15.59 9.60
N THR A 124 7.88 -15.35 10.08
CA THR A 124 7.54 -14.16 10.85
C THR A 124 6.97 -14.53 12.20
N GLU A 125 7.30 -13.75 13.23
CA GLU A 125 6.73 -13.95 14.56
C GLU A 125 5.21 -13.68 14.57
N LYS A 126 4.79 -12.62 13.85
CA LYS A 126 3.40 -12.21 13.76
C LYS A 126 3.16 -11.28 12.57
N ILE A 127 2.05 -11.50 11.88
CA ILE A 127 1.47 -10.56 10.92
C ILE A 127 0.06 -10.21 11.40
N THR A 128 -0.25 -8.92 11.47
CA THR A 128 -1.57 -8.41 11.85
C THR A 128 -2.09 -7.50 10.75
N LEU A 129 -3.32 -7.73 10.31
CA LEU A 129 -4.03 -6.83 9.42
C LEU A 129 -4.68 -5.70 10.21
N VAL A 130 -4.46 -4.47 9.76
CA VAL A 130 -5.12 -3.27 10.28
C VAL A 130 -5.92 -2.64 9.16
N SER A 131 -7.20 -2.35 9.41
CA SER A 131 -8.11 -1.81 8.40
C SER A 131 -8.92 -0.62 8.93
N ASN A 132 -9.26 0.29 8.02
CA ASN A 132 -10.30 1.27 8.29
C ASN A 132 -11.70 0.62 8.17
N PRO A 133 -12.73 1.17 8.84
CA PRO A 133 -14.11 0.74 8.66
C PRO A 133 -14.57 0.77 7.20
N ILE A 134 -15.39 -0.21 6.79
CA ILE A 134 -15.82 -0.37 5.39
C ILE A 134 -17.12 0.39 5.03
N HIS A 135 -17.77 1.06 5.98
CA HIS A 135 -18.98 1.84 5.67
C HIS A 135 -18.69 3.09 4.81
N THR A 136 -19.66 3.59 4.11
CA THR A 136 -19.58 4.84 3.34
C THR A 136 -19.64 6.08 4.23
N GLY A 137 -18.92 7.14 3.86
CA GLY A 137 -18.87 8.42 4.58
C GLY A 137 -17.61 8.55 5.44
N ALA A 138 -17.65 9.51 6.37
CA ALA A 138 -16.51 9.72 7.28
C ALA A 138 -16.33 8.51 8.21
N LYS A 139 -15.10 8.13 8.42
CA LYS A 139 -14.69 6.95 9.19
C LYS A 139 -13.92 7.35 10.43
N GLU A 140 -13.98 6.49 11.45
CA GLU A 140 -13.01 6.49 12.53
C GLU A 140 -11.62 6.16 11.93
N PRO A 141 -10.58 6.94 12.24
CA PRO A 141 -9.25 6.78 11.65
C PRO A 141 -8.46 5.63 12.30
N VAL A 142 -8.99 4.40 12.22
CA VAL A 142 -8.45 3.23 12.92
C VAL A 142 -7.02 2.94 12.48
N VAL A 143 -6.76 2.94 11.17
CA VAL A 143 -5.40 2.72 10.65
C VAL A 143 -4.47 3.80 11.16
N TRP A 144 -4.82 5.09 10.98
CA TRP A 144 -3.96 6.17 11.45
C TRP A 144 -3.67 6.09 12.96
N TYR A 145 -4.69 5.86 13.78
CA TYR A 145 -4.52 5.74 15.23
C TYR A 145 -3.55 4.60 15.58
N THR A 146 -3.76 3.43 14.98
CA THR A 146 -2.88 2.26 15.21
C THR A 146 -1.45 2.55 14.80
N LEU A 147 -1.22 3.13 13.61
CA LEU A 147 0.12 3.49 13.13
C LEU A 147 0.76 4.53 14.06
N GLY A 148 0.00 5.54 14.47
CA GLY A 148 0.46 6.57 15.41
C GLY A 148 0.91 5.97 16.74
N GLU A 149 0.13 5.05 17.32
CA GLU A 149 0.51 4.38 18.56
C GLU A 149 1.75 3.49 18.40
N LEU A 150 1.87 2.76 17.28
CA LEU A 150 3.07 1.97 16.99
C LEU A 150 4.31 2.87 16.90
N MET A 151 4.25 3.96 16.15
CA MET A 151 5.35 4.91 16.00
C MET A 151 5.72 5.59 17.32
N LYS A 152 4.76 6.03 18.12
CA LYS A 152 5.03 6.64 19.46
C LYS A 152 5.68 5.67 20.45
N ASN A 153 5.50 4.37 20.27
CA ASN A 153 6.13 3.34 21.09
C ASN A 153 7.50 2.88 20.59
N ALA A 154 7.96 3.37 19.43
CA ALA A 154 9.32 3.15 18.94
C ALA A 154 10.38 3.59 19.96
N LYS A 155 11.55 2.94 19.94
CA LYS A 155 12.65 3.20 20.88
C LYS A 155 13.84 3.89 20.25
N GLU A 156 14.09 3.63 18.98
CA GLU A 156 15.29 4.07 18.31
C GLU A 156 14.97 4.86 17.04
N ARG A 157 14.15 4.31 16.15
CA ARG A 157 13.92 4.91 14.84
C ARG A 157 12.54 4.65 14.25
N VAL A 158 12.08 5.61 13.44
CA VAL A 158 10.93 5.49 12.56
C VAL A 158 11.27 6.07 11.20
N LYS A 159 11.10 5.30 10.14
CA LYS A 159 11.21 5.74 8.74
C LYS A 159 9.89 5.56 8.02
N ILE A 160 9.39 6.60 7.39
CA ILE A 160 8.13 6.61 6.64
C ILE A 160 8.44 6.83 5.16
N HIS A 161 7.90 5.99 4.29
CA HIS A 161 7.85 6.25 2.86
C HIS A 161 6.39 6.39 2.40
N THR A 162 6.09 7.48 1.75
CA THR A 162 4.73 7.80 1.27
C THR A 162 4.81 8.66 -0.01
N PRO A 163 3.87 8.51 -0.96
CA PRO A 163 3.93 9.28 -2.20
C PRO A 163 3.72 10.78 -2.02
N TYR A 164 2.99 11.20 -0.99
CA TYR A 164 2.71 12.60 -0.62
C TYR A 164 2.25 12.71 0.83
N ILE A 165 2.20 13.94 1.34
CA ILE A 165 1.83 14.25 2.72
C ILE A 165 0.74 15.32 2.68
N ILE A 166 -0.46 15.00 3.21
CA ILE A 166 -1.59 15.92 3.35
C ILE A 166 -2.21 15.71 4.74
N CYS A 167 -1.53 16.21 5.75
CA CYS A 167 -1.84 15.94 7.15
C CYS A 167 -2.67 17.08 7.79
N ASN A 168 -3.43 16.73 8.82
CA ASN A 168 -4.07 17.69 9.71
C ASN A 168 -3.25 17.88 11.00
N GLU A 169 -3.68 18.81 11.85
CA GLU A 169 -3.02 19.13 13.12
C GLU A 169 -2.86 17.91 14.04
N MET A 170 -3.84 16.99 14.07
CA MET A 170 -3.72 15.78 14.88
C MET A 170 -2.59 14.87 14.38
N MET A 171 -2.43 14.76 13.06
CA MET A 171 -1.38 13.97 12.45
C MET A 171 0.00 14.59 12.70
N TYR A 172 0.14 15.91 12.58
CA TYR A 172 1.36 16.63 12.91
C TYR A 172 1.72 16.50 14.39
N ASN A 173 0.74 16.62 15.29
CA ASN A 173 0.96 16.43 16.72
C ASN A 173 1.45 15.00 17.05
N THR A 174 0.91 13.99 16.38
CA THR A 174 1.38 12.62 16.52
C THR A 174 2.86 12.49 16.10
N TRP A 175 3.26 13.10 14.97
CA TRP A 175 4.65 13.11 14.53
C TRP A 175 5.56 13.87 15.50
N ALA A 176 5.12 15.00 16.02
CA ALA A 176 5.87 15.72 17.04
C ALA A 176 6.06 14.90 18.33
N ASP A 177 5.11 14.06 18.68
CA ASP A 177 5.26 13.15 19.83
C ASP A 177 6.23 11.99 19.52
N VAL A 178 6.22 11.46 18.29
CA VAL A 178 7.21 10.45 17.84
C VAL A 178 8.62 11.02 17.89
N ALA A 179 8.84 12.21 17.34
CA ALA A 179 10.15 12.88 17.30
C ALA A 179 10.80 13.07 18.67
N LYS A 180 9.99 13.15 19.74
CA LYS A 180 10.52 13.26 21.14
C LYS A 180 11.05 11.94 21.68
N ASN A 181 10.63 10.81 21.09
CA ASN A 181 10.86 9.48 21.66
C ASN A 181 11.95 8.68 20.93
N VAL A 182 12.30 9.05 19.70
CA VAL A 182 13.26 8.33 18.87
C VAL A 182 14.44 9.22 18.48
N SER A 183 15.57 8.60 18.20
CA SER A 183 16.79 9.31 17.76
C SER A 183 16.83 9.56 16.25
N GLU A 184 16.08 8.78 15.47
CA GLU A 184 15.95 8.91 14.03
C GLU A 184 14.47 8.89 13.63
N PHE A 185 14.00 9.99 13.06
CA PHE A 185 12.63 10.09 12.54
C PHE A 185 12.64 10.76 11.18
N SER A 186 12.29 10.02 10.13
CA SER A 186 12.35 10.52 8.77
C SER A 186 11.15 10.13 7.93
N VAL A 187 10.85 10.96 6.93
CA VAL A 187 9.86 10.68 5.88
C VAL A 187 10.46 10.93 4.51
N MET A 188 10.33 9.97 3.61
CA MET A 188 10.58 10.17 2.18
C MET A 188 9.24 10.34 1.45
N THR A 189 9.18 11.38 0.64
CA THR A 189 8.04 11.66 -0.25
C THR A 189 8.54 12.09 -1.62
N ASN A 190 7.68 12.09 -2.65
CA ASN A 190 8.10 12.63 -3.94
C ASN A 190 8.37 14.14 -3.85
N SER A 191 9.41 14.60 -4.50
CA SER A 191 9.60 16.03 -4.75
C SER A 191 8.44 16.59 -5.58
N ALA A 192 8.26 17.91 -5.57
CA ALA A 192 7.21 18.55 -6.34
C ALA A 192 7.33 18.26 -7.86
N ALA A 193 8.56 18.11 -8.36
CA ALA A 193 8.83 17.80 -9.77
C ALA A 193 8.50 16.34 -10.14
N ASN A 194 8.60 15.43 -9.17
CA ASN A 194 8.46 13.99 -9.37
C ASN A 194 7.08 13.44 -8.96
N ASN A 195 6.22 14.27 -8.39
CA ASN A 195 4.92 13.87 -7.85
C ASN A 195 3.83 13.84 -8.93
N GLY A 196 3.24 12.68 -9.16
CA GLY A 196 2.09 12.52 -10.07
C GLY A 196 0.77 13.11 -9.56
N ASN A 197 0.72 13.65 -8.31
CA ASN A 197 -0.46 14.26 -7.71
C ASN A 197 -0.24 15.76 -7.47
N PRO A 198 -0.69 16.66 -8.37
CA PRO A 198 -0.48 18.09 -8.23
C PRO A 198 -1.14 18.70 -6.97
N PHE A 199 -2.24 18.13 -6.49
CA PHE A 199 -2.86 18.58 -5.23
C PHE A 199 -2.00 18.21 -4.02
N GLY A 200 -1.43 16.99 -4.03
CA GLY A 200 -0.49 16.57 -2.99
C GLY A 200 0.77 17.41 -2.97
N SER A 201 1.33 17.75 -4.13
CA SER A 201 2.49 18.66 -4.24
C SER A 201 2.20 20.06 -3.73
N ALA A 202 1.03 20.60 -4.06
CA ALA A 202 0.64 21.95 -3.61
C ALA A 202 0.40 22.01 -2.10
N ASP A 203 -0.28 21.03 -1.53
CA ASP A 203 -0.51 20.96 -0.07
C ASP A 203 0.81 20.78 0.68
N TYR A 204 1.66 19.87 0.23
CA TYR A 204 3.02 19.69 0.78
C TYR A 204 3.83 20.97 0.76
N ALA A 205 3.87 21.68 -0.36
CA ALA A 205 4.63 22.94 -0.49
C ALA A 205 4.11 24.03 0.48
N LEU A 206 2.79 24.10 0.69
CA LEU A 206 2.17 25.05 1.61
C LEU A 206 2.39 24.71 3.09
N ASN A 207 2.54 23.44 3.43
CA ASN A 207 2.63 22.98 4.81
C ASN A 207 4.01 22.43 5.19
N ARG A 208 5.01 22.55 4.31
CA ARG A 208 6.36 22.02 4.52
C ARG A 208 6.99 22.47 5.84
N ASP A 209 6.84 23.73 6.17
CA ASP A 209 7.36 24.27 7.43
C ASP A 209 6.71 23.59 8.65
N LYS A 210 5.40 23.35 8.61
CA LYS A 210 4.71 22.62 9.68
C LYS A 210 5.20 21.17 9.82
N ILE A 211 5.53 20.52 8.72
CA ILE A 211 6.10 19.16 8.73
C ILE A 211 7.46 19.19 9.42
N VAL A 212 8.34 20.11 9.02
CA VAL A 212 9.67 20.29 9.62
C VAL A 212 9.55 20.63 11.12
N ASP A 213 8.61 21.47 11.50
CA ASP A 213 8.37 21.87 12.89
C ASP A 213 7.97 20.68 13.80
N THR A 214 7.53 19.55 13.23
CA THR A 214 7.29 18.32 14.01
C THR A 214 8.58 17.64 14.47
N GLY A 215 9.74 18.02 13.90
CA GLY A 215 11.04 17.39 14.17
C GLY A 215 11.34 16.18 13.29
N ILE A 216 10.55 15.95 12.22
CA ILE A 216 10.80 14.88 11.25
C ILE A 216 11.77 15.35 10.16
N ASP A 217 12.75 14.53 9.80
CA ASP A 217 13.62 14.75 8.67
C ASP A 217 12.90 14.39 7.36
N ILE A 218 12.94 15.29 6.38
CA ILE A 218 12.25 15.13 5.09
C ILE A 218 13.26 14.80 3.99
N TRP A 219 13.00 13.74 3.24
CA TRP A 219 13.71 13.34 2.04
C TRP A 219 12.79 13.49 0.83
N GLU A 220 13.19 14.30 -0.15
CA GLU A 220 12.42 14.57 -1.36
C GLU A 220 12.95 13.74 -2.53
N TYR A 221 12.26 12.66 -2.87
CA TYR A 221 12.65 11.72 -3.92
C TYR A 221 12.56 12.33 -5.33
N GLU A 222 13.67 12.25 -6.09
CA GLU A 222 13.81 12.80 -7.44
C GLU A 222 14.29 11.76 -8.48
N GLY A 223 13.99 10.49 -8.30
CA GLY A 223 14.46 9.39 -9.16
C GLY A 223 13.83 9.30 -10.56
N GLY A 224 13.13 10.33 -11.02
CA GLY A 224 12.58 10.45 -12.38
C GLY A 224 11.21 9.81 -12.60
N PHE A 225 10.86 8.74 -11.85
CA PHE A 225 9.53 8.14 -11.83
C PHE A 225 8.88 8.35 -10.46
N SER A 226 7.54 8.40 -10.43
CA SER A 226 6.84 8.60 -9.16
C SER A 226 7.00 7.40 -8.23
N TYR A 227 7.41 7.64 -6.99
CA TYR A 227 7.33 6.66 -5.91
C TYR A 227 5.93 6.63 -5.33
N HIS A 228 5.34 5.45 -5.18
CA HIS A 228 3.97 5.29 -4.70
C HIS A 228 3.84 4.30 -3.54
N GLY A 229 4.91 3.69 -3.07
CA GLY A 229 4.92 2.78 -1.93
C GLY A 229 4.50 3.48 -0.63
N LYS A 230 3.84 2.73 0.26
CA LYS A 230 3.45 3.17 1.59
C LYS A 230 4.01 2.17 2.58
N SER A 231 5.03 2.61 3.29
CA SER A 231 5.73 1.75 4.24
C SER A 231 6.18 2.54 5.45
N ILE A 232 6.20 1.89 6.60
CA ILE A 232 6.80 2.41 7.82
C ILE A 232 7.72 1.33 8.39
N LEU A 233 8.95 1.71 8.68
CA LEU A 233 9.92 0.89 9.39
C LEU A 233 10.03 1.43 10.81
N ILE A 234 9.88 0.58 11.81
CA ILE A 234 9.91 0.93 13.23
C ILE A 234 10.94 0.04 13.91
N ASP A 235 11.94 0.64 14.51
CA ASP A 235 13.08 -0.03 15.11
C ASP A 235 13.66 -1.11 14.17
N ASP A 236 14.15 -2.23 14.69
CA ASP A 236 14.83 -3.27 13.91
C ASP A 236 13.96 -4.51 13.63
N ASN A 237 12.69 -4.50 14.01
CA ASN A 237 11.86 -5.70 13.94
C ASN A 237 10.41 -5.50 13.53
N LEU A 238 9.97 -4.27 13.31
CA LEU A 238 8.58 -3.99 12.95
C LEU A 238 8.50 -3.26 11.61
N SER A 239 7.80 -3.86 10.65
CA SER A 239 7.55 -3.32 9.32
C SER A 239 6.05 -3.13 9.13
N VAL A 240 5.66 -2.02 8.50
CA VAL A 240 4.27 -1.75 8.15
C VAL A 240 4.19 -1.44 6.67
N ILE A 241 3.38 -2.17 5.92
CA ILE A 241 3.25 -2.04 4.46
C ILE A 241 1.78 -2.16 4.06
N GLY A 242 1.34 -1.35 3.11
CA GLY A 242 -0.03 -1.46 2.60
C GLY A 242 -0.47 -0.30 1.72
N SER A 243 -1.75 0.09 1.85
CA SER A 243 -2.37 1.06 0.96
C SER A 243 -2.46 2.49 1.52
N PHE A 244 -2.25 2.68 2.83
CA PHE A 244 -2.50 3.94 3.55
C PHE A 244 -1.48 5.03 3.18
N ASN A 245 -1.95 6.12 2.58
CA ASN A 245 -1.16 7.32 2.38
C ASN A 245 -1.13 8.19 3.64
N MET A 246 -0.09 8.99 3.81
CA MET A 246 -0.02 10.00 4.86
C MET A 246 -0.93 11.20 4.52
N ASP A 247 -2.24 10.93 4.42
CA ASP A 247 -3.23 11.96 4.10
C ASP A 247 -4.56 11.79 4.85
N MET A 248 -5.30 12.89 4.93
CA MET A 248 -6.61 12.94 5.60
C MET A 248 -7.66 12.07 4.91
N ARG A 249 -7.52 11.82 3.62
CA ARG A 249 -8.46 11.00 2.89
C ARG A 249 -8.30 9.53 3.26
N SER A 250 -7.09 9.03 3.28
CA SER A 250 -6.76 7.70 3.80
C SER A 250 -7.16 7.55 5.26
N ALA A 251 -6.99 8.59 6.07
CA ALA A 251 -7.34 8.53 7.49
C ALA A 251 -8.86 8.49 7.74
N TYR A 252 -9.67 9.26 7.01
CA TYR A 252 -11.07 9.51 7.39
C TYR A 252 -12.13 9.13 6.37
N LEU A 253 -11.76 8.78 5.13
CA LEU A 253 -12.72 8.56 4.05
C LEU A 253 -12.57 7.23 3.34
N ASP A 254 -11.35 6.83 3.01
CA ASP A 254 -11.10 5.65 2.20
C ASP A 254 -11.06 4.37 3.07
N THR A 255 -11.40 3.22 2.47
CA THR A 255 -10.98 1.95 3.04
C THR A 255 -9.48 1.82 2.84
N GLU A 256 -8.79 1.31 3.84
CA GLU A 256 -7.34 1.13 3.82
C GLU A 256 -6.96 -0.15 4.55
N LEU A 257 -5.92 -0.79 4.06
CA LEU A 257 -5.31 -1.96 4.69
C LEU A 257 -3.83 -1.76 4.90
N MET A 258 -3.35 -2.09 6.11
CA MET A 258 -1.93 -2.15 6.43
C MET A 258 -1.60 -3.47 7.10
N LEU A 259 -0.50 -4.08 6.71
CA LEU A 259 0.10 -5.22 7.41
C LEU A 259 1.14 -4.73 8.40
N VAL A 260 0.97 -5.09 9.65
CA VAL A 260 1.98 -4.90 10.70
C VAL A 260 2.70 -6.23 10.87
N ILE A 261 3.98 -6.28 10.49
CA ILE A 261 4.80 -7.48 10.40
C ILE A 261 5.91 -7.40 11.42
N ARG A 262 5.96 -8.36 12.34
CA ARG A 262 7.05 -8.52 13.30
C ARG A 262 8.01 -9.58 12.78
N SER A 263 9.16 -9.14 12.28
CA SER A 263 10.26 -9.97 11.81
C SER A 263 11.48 -9.07 11.54
N SER A 264 12.63 -9.42 12.06
CA SER A 264 13.90 -8.71 11.81
C SER A 264 14.38 -8.90 10.37
N GLU A 265 14.13 -10.06 9.78
CA GLU A 265 14.52 -10.38 8.40
C GLU A 265 13.71 -9.53 7.42
N ILE A 266 12.39 -9.48 7.59
CA ILE A 266 11.51 -8.63 6.76
C ILE A 266 11.81 -7.15 6.98
N ASN A 267 12.09 -6.75 8.23
CA ASN A 267 12.45 -5.37 8.53
C ASN A 267 13.74 -4.96 7.80
N LYS A 268 14.76 -5.81 7.82
CA LYS A 268 16.01 -5.59 7.08
C LYS A 268 15.79 -5.56 5.57
N GLN A 269 15.01 -6.49 5.01
CA GLN A 269 14.66 -6.50 3.58
C GLN A 269 13.93 -5.22 3.19
N LEU A 270 12.99 -4.75 4.02
CA LEU A 270 12.29 -3.50 3.81
C LEU A 270 13.29 -2.33 3.80
N GLU A 271 14.17 -2.24 4.81
CA GLU A 271 15.17 -1.17 4.92
C GLU A 271 16.08 -1.10 3.69
N GLU A 272 16.63 -2.23 3.24
CA GLU A 272 17.45 -2.30 2.04
C GLU A 272 16.71 -1.77 0.81
N GLY A 273 15.43 -2.12 0.69
CA GLY A 273 14.56 -1.62 -0.37
C GLY A 273 14.27 -0.11 -0.25
N LEU A 274 14.08 0.43 0.96
CA LEU A 274 13.87 1.86 1.19
C LEU A 274 15.12 2.68 0.86
N MET A 275 16.29 2.22 1.29
CA MET A 275 17.57 2.86 1.03
C MET A 275 17.87 3.05 -0.47
N THR A 276 17.32 2.19 -1.33
CA THR A 276 17.48 2.33 -2.79
C THR A 276 16.87 3.63 -3.30
N TYR A 277 15.74 4.04 -2.73
CA TYR A 277 15.06 5.30 -3.09
C TYR A 277 15.64 6.49 -2.33
N GLU A 278 16.00 6.32 -1.06
CA GLU A 278 16.62 7.38 -0.24
C GLU A 278 17.92 7.91 -0.86
N LYS A 279 18.70 7.07 -1.55
CA LYS A 279 19.91 7.49 -2.28
C LYS A 279 19.65 8.44 -3.47
N MET A 280 18.40 8.53 -3.89
CA MET A 280 17.96 9.39 -4.99
C MET A 280 17.10 10.57 -4.49
N SER A 281 17.19 10.87 -3.20
CA SER A 281 16.43 11.93 -2.53
C SER A 281 17.32 13.11 -2.13
#